data_07d5cd3be5f634bae973fbc0242bc7a5
#
_entry.id   07d5cd3be5f634bae973fbc0242bc7a5
#
_cell.length_a   1.000
_cell.length_b   1.000
_cell.length_c   1.000
_cell.angle_alpha   90.00
_cell.angle_beta   90.00
_cell.angle_gamma   90.00
#
_symmetry.space_group_name_H-M   'P 1'
#
loop_
_entity.id
_entity.type
_entity.pdbx_description
1 polymer ?
#
loop_
_entity_poly.entity_id
_entity_poly.type
_entity_poly.pdbx_seq_one_letter_code
_entity_poly.pdbx_strand_id
1 'polypeptide(L)'
;MKKIFISFFVFIFSVSVYGIQYDFEDGVIPTTINDIQKGTLSVSSDHAKMGTKSLRWDWTATGALFRVNDEVNIPYAIKAFSNRGGLRMWIYSPKAMPGKSLQFIFRNKTVRVYTFDFNLNFTGWRACWIAFSDMWVPGESDDVQPTQQDIDELTIKAPEGVESGTLYFDRWDFSSNINKQATPDAQIPKNNRFLTRDFWHWGRLWEWEQFSYSDELKDLVPTTSELAELREMTTTVQTALFGKVNNTTIANASSKLSAAGIKRDVYTGFISGKPLYTDQEKESGDIGCQDVNDMMLGFAMDYYFNGNSSAAENFMLVFDYALDQGYAYGSGMGTNHHFGYFNRDMPKAVWMMKDYLKSESRWDEALQLIQYWSGLAEPRQPYDINRDELLDTWYTLHLPRLYAALMIEDETERFRAVKGLSEWTNGSICYTPGTIGGIKPDGTAFHHGAHYPDYASSAFGILGDYANYVNGTSFTLDASARAILKQAFMAMASYCNVKEWGIGVCGRHPFNPNECSIKSKNINAFAYLAVDGETVDKDLASNFLRIYETATATTAMNNMKKKFTALGIEKADPMQGFFTYNHAAQGVFRGGEWMVSLKGFNRYVWGAEIYYSNNRYGRYQSYSSIQILDSG
;
A
#
# COMPACT_ATOMS: atom_id res chain seq x y z
N MET A 1 -35.75 -48.99 17.21
CA MET A 1 -35.18 -47.82 17.88
C MET A 1 -33.65 -47.95 17.86
N LYS A 2 -32.98 -47.35 16.87
CA LYS A 2 -31.51 -47.27 16.84
C LYS A 2 -31.13 -45.85 17.28
N LYS A 3 -30.45 -45.76 18.40
CA LYS A 3 -29.89 -44.49 18.89
C LYS A 3 -28.66 -44.14 18.05
N ILE A 4 -28.73 -43.05 17.32
CA ILE A 4 -27.59 -42.46 16.63
C ILE A 4 -26.89 -41.58 17.65
N PHE A 5 -25.66 -41.94 18.04
CA PHE A 5 -24.75 -41.08 18.78
C PHE A 5 -24.08 -40.13 17.78
N ILE A 6 -24.40 -38.85 17.84
CA ILE A 6 -23.68 -37.81 17.16
C ILE A 6 -22.59 -37.32 18.11
N SER A 7 -21.35 -37.75 17.89
CA SER A 7 -20.18 -37.19 18.56
C SER A 7 -19.86 -35.81 17.95
N PHE A 8 -20.15 -34.77 18.71
CA PHE A 8 -19.63 -33.44 18.41
C PHE A 8 -18.13 -33.40 18.74
N PHE A 9 -17.28 -33.46 17.74
CA PHE A 9 -15.87 -33.07 17.88
C PHE A 9 -15.82 -31.55 17.89
N VAL A 10 -15.77 -30.95 19.05
CA VAL A 10 -15.37 -29.56 19.22
C VAL A 10 -13.86 -29.50 18.99
N PHE A 11 -13.43 -29.11 17.80
CA PHE A 11 -12.07 -28.66 17.59
C PHE A 11 -11.92 -27.31 18.30
N ILE A 12 -11.41 -27.37 19.52
CA ILE A 12 -10.86 -26.17 20.17
C ILE A 12 -9.57 -25.84 19.39
N PHE A 13 -9.66 -24.94 18.43
CA PHE A 13 -8.48 -24.22 17.99
C PHE A 13 -8.05 -23.36 19.17
N SER A 14 -7.04 -23.81 19.90
CA SER A 14 -6.26 -22.92 20.75
C SER A 14 -5.50 -21.98 19.83
N VAL A 15 -6.13 -20.90 19.41
CA VAL A 15 -5.41 -19.70 19.03
C VAL A 15 -4.71 -19.29 20.31
N SER A 16 -3.40 -19.52 20.40
CA SER A 16 -2.58 -18.88 21.41
C SER A 16 -2.61 -17.39 21.08
N VAL A 17 -3.61 -16.71 21.60
CA VAL A 17 -3.59 -15.26 21.70
C VAL A 17 -2.48 -14.99 22.71
N TYR A 18 -1.27 -14.71 22.22
CA TYR A 18 -0.25 -14.11 23.05
C TYR A 18 -0.78 -12.73 23.43
N GLY A 19 -1.28 -12.59 24.65
CA GLY A 19 -1.79 -11.33 25.16
C GLY A 19 -0.69 -10.28 25.15
N ILE A 20 -1.08 -9.02 25.00
CA ILE A 20 -0.20 -7.88 25.18
C ILE A 20 0.37 -7.99 26.59
N GLN A 21 1.70 -7.92 26.70
CA GLN A 21 2.36 -8.15 27.99
C GLN A 21 2.16 -6.96 28.93
N TYR A 22 2.20 -5.72 28.37
CA TYR A 22 2.03 -4.49 29.11
C TYR A 22 1.09 -3.56 28.34
N ASP A 23 -0.12 -3.37 28.86
CA ASP A 23 -1.14 -2.45 28.32
C ASP A 23 -1.42 -1.26 29.26
N PHE A 24 -0.96 -1.36 30.52
CA PHE A 24 -1.08 -0.33 31.57
C PHE A 24 -2.51 0.06 31.96
N GLU A 25 -3.52 -0.62 31.48
CA GLU A 25 -4.94 -0.26 31.68
C GLU A 25 -5.38 -0.43 33.13
N ASP A 26 -4.76 -1.31 33.90
CA ASP A 26 -4.99 -1.48 35.34
C ASP A 26 -4.47 -0.30 36.19
N GLY A 27 -3.68 0.59 35.59
CA GLY A 27 -3.07 1.76 36.26
C GLY A 27 -1.84 1.43 37.11
N VAL A 28 -1.28 0.25 36.95
CA VAL A 28 -0.11 -0.21 37.73
C VAL A 28 1.10 -0.38 36.81
N ILE A 29 2.25 0.10 37.26
CA ILE A 29 3.52 -0.22 36.59
C ILE A 29 3.91 -1.63 37.00
N PRO A 30 4.10 -2.58 36.05
CA PRO A 30 4.56 -3.92 36.35
C PRO A 30 5.86 -3.92 37.17
N THR A 31 5.97 -4.79 38.15
CA THR A 31 7.16 -4.88 39.02
C THR A 31 8.42 -5.29 38.27
N THR A 32 8.25 -5.90 37.09
CA THR A 32 9.33 -6.23 36.15
C THR A 32 9.95 -4.98 35.53
N ILE A 33 9.22 -3.85 35.46
CA ILE A 33 9.75 -2.56 35.03
C ILE A 33 10.29 -1.83 36.25
N ASN A 34 11.60 -1.78 36.36
CA ASN A 34 12.29 -1.31 37.58
C ASN A 34 13.65 -0.65 37.25
N ASP A 35 14.48 -0.43 38.30
CA ASP A 35 15.78 0.22 38.18
C ASP A 35 15.73 1.53 37.39
N ILE A 36 14.83 2.43 37.80
CA ILE A 36 14.65 3.74 37.18
C ILE A 36 15.74 4.68 37.68
N GLN A 37 16.52 5.24 36.75
CA GLN A 37 17.60 6.14 37.06
C GLN A 37 17.39 7.50 36.39
N LYS A 38 17.52 8.56 37.17
CA LYS A 38 17.46 9.97 36.70
C LYS A 38 16.13 10.34 36.02
N GLY A 39 15.05 9.73 36.46
CA GLY A 39 13.73 9.97 35.93
C GLY A 39 12.65 9.30 36.76
N THR A 40 11.42 9.38 36.30
CA THR A 40 10.24 8.77 36.92
C THR A 40 9.40 8.07 35.87
N LEU A 41 8.78 6.98 36.26
CA LEU A 41 7.73 6.32 35.49
C LEU A 41 6.38 6.53 36.18
N SER A 42 5.35 6.74 35.41
CA SER A 42 3.96 6.82 35.88
C SER A 42 3.02 6.27 34.83
N VAL A 43 1.85 5.80 35.24
CA VAL A 43 0.77 5.52 34.30
C VAL A 43 0.00 6.81 34.05
N SER A 44 -0.22 7.15 32.77
CA SER A 44 -0.86 8.40 32.35
C SER A 44 -2.00 8.13 31.38
N SER A 45 -2.99 8.99 31.40
CA SER A 45 -4.09 9.04 30.42
C SER A 45 -3.94 10.19 29.41
N ASP A 46 -2.81 10.89 29.39
CA ASP A 46 -2.59 12.00 28.47
C ASP A 46 -2.56 11.53 27.01
N HIS A 47 -1.85 10.42 26.78
CA HIS A 47 -1.74 9.78 25.48
C HIS A 47 -1.84 8.27 25.64
N ALA A 48 -2.74 7.63 24.93
CA ALA A 48 -2.88 6.18 24.86
C ALA A 48 -3.03 5.74 23.40
N LYS A 49 -2.28 4.72 23.01
CA LYS A 49 -2.42 4.12 21.67
C LYS A 49 -3.53 3.08 21.66
N MET A 50 -3.66 2.36 22.74
CA MET A 50 -4.71 1.36 22.97
C MET A 50 -5.36 1.64 24.32
N GLY A 51 -6.68 1.44 24.41
CA GLY A 51 -7.39 1.68 25.66
C GLY A 51 -7.40 3.16 26.08
N THR A 52 -7.01 3.44 27.32
CA THR A 52 -7.11 4.77 27.95
C THR A 52 -5.84 5.21 28.68
N LYS A 53 -4.85 4.32 28.79
CA LYS A 53 -3.63 4.58 29.56
C LYS A 53 -2.39 4.10 28.85
N SER A 54 -1.26 4.68 29.23
CA SER A 54 0.08 4.31 28.76
C SER A 54 1.11 4.53 29.84
N LEU A 55 2.32 3.99 29.66
CA LEU A 55 3.46 4.25 30.52
C LEU A 55 4.09 5.58 30.11
N ARG A 56 4.10 6.57 31.02
CA ARG A 56 4.82 7.83 30.86
C ARG A 56 6.18 7.76 31.53
N TRP A 57 7.21 8.17 30.81
CA TRP A 57 8.57 8.33 31.31
C TRP A 57 9.01 9.77 31.21
N ASP A 58 9.28 10.38 32.38
CA ASP A 58 9.89 11.68 32.49
C ASP A 58 11.33 11.52 32.99
N TRP A 59 12.30 12.06 32.29
CA TRP A 59 13.69 12.10 32.77
C TRP A 59 14.17 13.53 32.98
N THR A 60 15.10 13.71 33.94
CA THR A 60 15.52 15.01 34.45
C THR A 60 17.03 15.20 34.42
N ALA A 61 17.80 14.26 33.88
CA ALA A 61 19.23 14.38 33.70
C ALA A 61 19.74 13.46 32.58
N THR A 62 20.86 13.82 31.98
CA THR A 62 21.56 13.00 30.98
C THR A 62 21.89 11.59 31.49
N GLY A 63 21.79 10.60 30.60
CA GLY A 63 22.06 9.20 30.92
C GLY A 63 20.96 8.55 31.77
N ALA A 64 19.75 9.07 31.72
CA ALA A 64 18.58 8.44 32.32
C ALA A 64 18.28 7.10 31.65
N LEU A 65 17.75 6.15 32.43
CA LEU A 65 17.36 4.83 31.95
C LEU A 65 16.32 4.20 32.86
N PHE A 66 15.66 3.18 32.34
CA PHE A 66 14.93 2.20 33.14
C PHE A 66 15.12 0.80 32.55
N ARG A 67 14.79 -0.25 33.32
CA ARG A 67 14.98 -1.63 32.94
C ARG A 67 13.71 -2.43 33.05
N VAL A 68 13.62 -3.44 32.19
CA VAL A 68 12.72 -4.58 32.33
C VAL A 68 13.59 -5.77 32.73
N ASN A 69 13.48 -6.18 34.00
CA ASN A 69 14.21 -7.30 34.57
C ASN A 69 13.24 -8.45 34.72
N ASP A 70 13.07 -9.20 33.68
CA ASP A 70 12.34 -10.46 33.71
C ASP A 70 12.98 -11.40 32.71
N GLU A 71 12.86 -12.69 32.92
CA GLU A 71 13.05 -13.61 31.83
C GLU A 71 12.07 -13.19 30.74
N VAL A 72 12.57 -12.41 29.81
CA VAL A 72 11.86 -12.06 28.60
C VAL A 72 11.73 -13.36 27.82
N ASN A 73 10.89 -14.24 28.33
CA ASN A 73 10.76 -15.63 27.89
C ASN A 73 10.13 -15.62 26.49
N ILE A 74 10.94 -15.18 25.53
CA ILE A 74 10.51 -15.09 24.17
C ILE A 74 10.81 -16.42 23.52
N PRO A 75 9.79 -17.16 23.11
CA PRO A 75 9.98 -18.33 22.27
C PRO A 75 10.36 -17.84 20.88
N TYR A 76 11.58 -17.30 20.75
CA TYR A 76 11.99 -16.84 19.46
C TYR A 76 12.75 -17.92 18.74
N ALA A 77 12.31 -18.13 17.56
CA ALA A 77 13.19 -18.59 16.54
C ALA A 77 13.64 -17.35 15.79
N ILE A 78 14.92 -17.03 15.82
CA ILE A 78 15.54 -16.24 14.75
C ILE A 78 15.45 -17.14 13.51
N LYS A 79 14.26 -17.33 12.99
CA LYS A 79 14.03 -18.14 11.80
C LYS A 79 13.56 -17.24 10.69
N ALA A 80 14.13 -17.43 9.52
CA ALA A 80 13.81 -16.75 8.27
C ALA A 80 12.42 -17.11 7.73
N PHE A 81 11.42 -17.35 8.59
CA PHE A 81 10.06 -17.61 8.14
C PHE A 81 9.14 -16.43 8.42
N SER A 82 7.88 -16.50 8.03
CA SER A 82 6.93 -15.40 8.03
C SER A 82 6.85 -14.62 9.35
N ASN A 83 7.04 -15.29 10.47
CA ASN A 83 7.00 -14.68 11.80
C ASN A 83 8.31 -14.89 12.54
N ARG A 84 8.75 -13.86 13.27
CA ARG A 84 10.03 -13.83 13.97
C ARG A 84 9.85 -13.31 15.38
N GLY A 85 10.73 -13.73 16.31
CA GLY A 85 10.79 -13.19 17.66
C GLY A 85 11.36 -11.78 17.69
N GLY A 86 10.82 -10.95 18.56
CA GLY A 86 11.28 -9.57 18.71
C GLY A 86 10.45 -8.73 19.67
N LEU A 87 10.63 -7.42 19.57
CA LEU A 87 9.92 -6.42 20.35
C LEU A 87 8.84 -5.76 19.51
N ARG A 88 7.66 -5.56 20.13
CA ARG A 88 6.60 -4.70 19.61
C ARG A 88 6.17 -3.73 20.71
N MET A 89 6.18 -2.45 20.40
CA MET A 89 5.59 -1.41 21.24
C MET A 89 5.26 -0.18 20.40
N TRP A 90 4.41 0.66 20.93
CA TRP A 90 4.21 2.01 20.42
C TRP A 90 4.92 3.01 21.30
N ILE A 91 5.56 3.99 20.68
CA ILE A 91 6.26 5.08 21.36
C ILE A 91 5.65 6.39 20.90
N TYR A 92 5.20 7.21 21.84
CA TYR A 92 4.71 8.55 21.57
C TYR A 92 5.75 9.58 22.01
N SER A 93 6.03 10.51 21.12
CA SER A 93 6.84 11.68 21.44
C SER A 93 6.01 12.95 21.29
N PRO A 94 5.86 13.78 22.35
CA PRO A 94 5.15 15.04 22.25
C PRO A 94 5.92 16.10 21.45
N LYS A 95 7.23 15.86 21.23
CA LYS A 95 8.12 16.79 20.52
C LYS A 95 9.20 16.03 19.76
N ALA A 96 9.36 16.38 18.48
CA ALA A 96 10.48 15.85 17.71
C ALA A 96 11.83 16.26 18.30
N MET A 97 12.76 15.31 18.32
CA MET A 97 14.14 15.48 18.77
C MET A 97 15.11 15.05 17.66
N PRO A 98 15.36 15.90 16.64
CA PRO A 98 16.21 15.56 15.50
C PRO A 98 17.63 15.16 15.91
N GLY A 99 18.15 14.07 15.33
CA GLY A 99 19.47 13.55 15.63
C GLY A 99 19.60 12.91 17.02
N LYS A 100 18.48 12.65 17.71
CA LYS A 100 18.43 11.98 19.00
C LYS A 100 17.71 10.64 18.89
N SER A 101 18.18 9.64 19.67
CA SER A 101 17.63 8.29 19.65
C SER A 101 17.55 7.72 21.06
N LEU A 102 16.50 6.94 21.31
CA LEU A 102 16.51 5.97 22.41
C LEU A 102 17.47 4.84 22.06
N GLN A 103 18.15 4.30 23.06
CA GLN A 103 18.92 3.08 22.89
C GLN A 103 18.27 1.91 23.63
N PHE A 104 18.01 0.83 22.90
CA PHE A 104 17.50 -0.43 23.43
C PHE A 104 18.65 -1.43 23.54
N ILE A 105 18.85 -2.01 24.73
CA ILE A 105 19.94 -2.95 25.00
C ILE A 105 19.37 -4.18 25.69
N PHE A 106 19.39 -5.31 24.99
CA PHE A 106 19.03 -6.62 25.52
C PHE A 106 20.25 -7.33 26.07
N ARG A 107 20.10 -7.99 27.22
CA ARG A 107 21.17 -8.71 27.90
C ARG A 107 20.78 -10.15 28.20
N ASN A 108 21.81 -11.01 28.23
CA ASN A 108 21.79 -12.28 28.90
C ASN A 108 22.72 -12.13 30.12
N LYS A 109 22.17 -12.06 31.31
CA LYS A 109 22.87 -11.70 32.55
C LYS A 109 23.59 -10.35 32.40
N THR A 110 24.91 -10.34 32.36
CA THR A 110 25.71 -9.13 32.20
C THR A 110 26.12 -8.85 30.76
N VAL A 111 25.93 -9.82 29.85
CA VAL A 111 26.41 -9.71 28.48
C VAL A 111 25.34 -9.02 27.62
N ARG A 112 25.72 -8.02 26.86
CA ARG A 112 24.86 -7.44 25.83
C ARG A 112 24.78 -8.39 24.65
N VAL A 113 23.58 -8.79 24.26
CA VAL A 113 23.39 -9.75 23.17
C VAL A 113 22.77 -9.11 21.93
N TYR A 114 21.86 -8.13 22.11
CA TYR A 114 21.28 -7.35 21.02
C TYR A 114 21.16 -5.88 21.41
N THR A 115 21.21 -5.00 20.41
CA THR A 115 20.95 -3.57 20.60
C THR A 115 20.35 -2.98 19.34
N PHE A 116 19.60 -1.90 19.48
CA PHE A 116 19.18 -1.04 18.39
C PHE A 116 18.89 0.36 18.92
N ASP A 117 18.89 1.32 18.01
CA ASP A 117 18.52 2.69 18.28
C ASP A 117 17.12 2.97 17.68
N PHE A 118 16.33 3.79 18.38
CA PHE A 118 15.05 4.28 17.90
C PHE A 118 15.10 5.80 17.84
N ASN A 119 15.09 6.36 16.62
CA ASN A 119 15.19 7.80 16.38
C ASN A 119 13.95 8.52 16.87
N LEU A 120 14.12 9.71 17.43
CA LEU A 120 13.05 10.54 17.98
C LEU A 120 12.74 11.77 17.10
N ASN A 121 13.04 11.72 15.81
CA ASN A 121 12.72 12.80 14.88
C ASN A 121 11.25 12.74 14.41
N PHE A 122 10.32 12.72 15.36
CA PHE A 122 8.87 12.67 15.09
C PHE A 122 8.06 13.23 16.25
N THR A 123 6.79 13.52 16.00
CA THR A 123 5.74 13.75 16.99
C THR A 123 4.63 12.71 16.79
N GLY A 124 3.81 12.48 17.86
CA GLY A 124 2.77 11.46 17.84
C GLY A 124 3.31 10.05 18.07
N TRP A 125 2.54 9.05 17.69
CA TRP A 125 2.85 7.63 17.86
C TRP A 125 3.71 7.08 16.72
N ARG A 126 4.66 6.20 17.05
CA ARG A 126 5.43 5.38 16.10
C ARG A 126 5.51 3.95 16.58
N ALA A 127 5.42 3.03 15.64
CA ALA A 127 5.59 1.60 15.89
C ALA A 127 7.07 1.23 16.03
N CYS A 128 7.50 0.89 17.22
CA CYS A 128 8.80 0.31 17.51
C CYS A 128 8.70 -1.22 17.42
N TRP A 129 8.65 -1.75 16.21
CA TRP A 129 8.49 -3.18 15.94
C TRP A 129 9.71 -3.70 15.22
N ILE A 130 10.49 -4.54 15.90
CA ILE A 130 11.77 -5.03 15.39
C ILE A 130 11.97 -6.49 15.79
N ALA A 131 12.36 -7.32 14.83
CA ALA A 131 12.78 -8.69 15.11
C ALA A 131 14.21 -8.72 15.67
N PHE A 132 14.52 -9.68 16.53
CA PHE A 132 15.89 -9.87 17.05
C PHE A 132 16.91 -10.08 15.94
N SER A 133 16.52 -10.76 14.86
CA SER A 133 17.37 -10.94 13.67
C SER A 133 17.77 -9.63 12.98
N ASP A 134 17.04 -8.56 13.20
CA ASP A 134 17.27 -7.25 12.56
C ASP A 134 18.01 -6.27 13.50
N MET A 135 18.28 -6.69 14.75
CA MET A 135 19.05 -5.91 15.71
C MET A 135 20.56 -6.06 15.47
N TRP A 136 21.37 -5.31 16.22
CA TRP A 136 22.82 -5.35 16.13
C TRP A 136 23.41 -6.21 17.25
N VAL A 137 24.53 -6.89 16.95
CA VAL A 137 25.36 -7.56 17.95
C VAL A 137 26.40 -6.55 18.44
N PRO A 138 26.43 -6.17 19.75
CA PRO A 138 27.34 -5.16 20.24
C PRO A 138 28.81 -5.53 20.04
N GLY A 139 29.57 -4.63 19.43
CA GLY A 139 31.01 -4.83 19.17
C GLY A 139 31.33 -5.53 17.84
N GLU A 140 30.32 -5.97 17.11
CA GLU A 140 30.46 -6.57 15.79
C GLU A 140 30.13 -5.56 14.67
N SER A 141 30.54 -5.89 13.44
CA SER A 141 30.18 -5.09 12.27
C SER A 141 28.70 -5.22 11.94
N ASP A 142 28.18 -4.27 11.18
CA ASP A 142 26.77 -4.25 10.75
C ASP A 142 26.37 -5.47 9.90
N ASP A 143 27.34 -6.24 9.39
CA ASP A 143 27.11 -7.42 8.57
C ASP A 143 26.86 -8.70 9.39
N VAL A 144 27.12 -8.65 10.69
CA VAL A 144 26.94 -9.80 11.57
C VAL A 144 25.46 -9.97 11.90
N GLN A 145 24.90 -11.11 11.48
CA GLN A 145 23.54 -11.47 11.83
C GLN A 145 23.48 -12.00 13.27
N PRO A 146 22.57 -11.48 14.11
CA PRO A 146 22.37 -12.01 15.44
C PRO A 146 22.01 -13.50 15.43
N THR A 147 22.57 -14.24 16.39
CA THR A 147 22.18 -15.63 16.69
C THR A 147 21.24 -15.67 17.89
N GLN A 148 20.48 -16.74 18.00
CA GLN A 148 19.55 -16.92 19.13
C GLN A 148 20.29 -16.92 20.46
N GLN A 149 19.84 -16.08 21.39
CA GLN A 149 20.37 -15.96 22.75
C GLN A 149 19.20 -15.91 23.76
N ASP A 150 19.45 -16.36 24.98
CA ASP A 150 18.53 -16.10 26.08
C ASP A 150 18.59 -14.62 26.46
N ILE A 151 17.47 -14.06 26.87
CA ILE A 151 17.36 -12.65 27.27
C ILE A 151 16.66 -12.59 28.62
N ASP A 152 17.27 -11.92 29.57
CA ASP A 152 16.73 -11.72 30.92
C ASP A 152 16.57 -10.24 31.31
N GLU A 153 17.10 -9.33 30.50
CA GLU A 153 16.99 -7.89 30.75
C GLU A 153 16.86 -7.09 29.45
N LEU A 154 15.98 -6.09 29.45
CA LEU A 154 15.99 -4.99 28.51
C LEU A 154 16.26 -3.68 29.25
N THR A 155 17.29 -2.93 28.84
CA THR A 155 17.52 -1.54 29.26
C THR A 155 17.07 -0.60 28.17
N ILE A 156 16.27 0.42 28.51
CA ILE A 156 15.92 1.54 27.63
C ILE A 156 16.61 2.79 28.18
N LYS A 157 17.44 3.43 27.31
CA LYS A 157 18.20 4.64 27.68
C LYS A 157 17.65 5.86 26.96
N ALA A 158 17.58 6.97 27.70
CA ALA A 158 17.27 8.28 27.15
C ALA A 158 18.34 8.72 26.13
N PRO A 159 17.99 9.62 25.22
CA PRO A 159 18.90 10.14 24.21
C PRO A 159 20.14 10.77 24.81
N GLU A 160 21.29 10.50 24.20
CA GLU A 160 22.56 11.05 24.66
C GLU A 160 22.57 12.58 24.60
N GLY A 161 23.02 13.21 25.69
CA GLY A 161 23.14 14.66 25.80
C GLY A 161 21.80 15.41 25.94
N VAL A 162 20.68 14.70 26.14
CA VAL A 162 19.37 15.32 26.44
C VAL A 162 19.14 15.31 27.94
N GLU A 163 19.09 16.50 28.54
CA GLU A 163 18.95 16.66 30.00
C GLU A 163 17.56 16.31 30.51
N SER A 164 16.52 16.56 29.74
CA SER A 164 15.15 16.27 30.16
C SER A 164 14.25 15.98 28.97
N GLY A 165 13.22 15.17 29.20
CA GLY A 165 12.19 14.88 28.21
C GLY A 165 11.09 13.99 28.76
N THR A 166 10.05 13.82 27.93
CA THR A 166 8.91 12.97 28.23
C THR A 166 8.59 12.10 27.02
N LEU A 167 8.36 10.83 27.25
CA LEU A 167 7.87 9.88 26.26
C LEU A 167 6.76 9.02 26.85
N TYR A 168 5.95 8.42 25.98
CA TYR A 168 4.93 7.47 26.40
C TYR A 168 5.11 6.16 25.64
N PHE A 169 4.85 5.04 26.32
CA PHE A 169 4.96 3.68 25.79
C PHE A 169 3.66 2.96 25.99
N ASP A 170 3.22 2.25 24.97
CA ASP A 170 1.95 1.54 25.04
C ASP A 170 1.97 0.27 24.18
N ARG A 171 1.04 -0.62 24.44
CA ARG A 171 0.87 -1.87 23.72
C ARG A 171 2.20 -2.60 23.53
N TRP A 172 2.86 -2.86 24.63
CA TRP A 172 4.19 -3.41 24.65
C TRP A 172 4.15 -4.91 24.86
N ASP A 173 4.75 -5.65 23.96
CA ASP A 173 4.96 -7.08 24.12
C ASP A 173 6.31 -7.54 23.53
N PHE A 174 6.75 -8.68 24.02
CA PHE A 174 7.77 -9.49 23.39
C PHE A 174 7.08 -10.60 22.64
N SER A 175 7.19 -10.61 21.32
CA SER A 175 6.37 -11.45 20.46
C SER A 175 7.22 -12.40 19.65
N SER A 176 6.74 -13.63 19.46
CA SER A 176 7.24 -14.54 18.43
C SER A 176 6.59 -14.30 17.06
N ASN A 177 5.80 -13.23 16.93
CA ASN A 177 4.94 -13.00 15.78
C ASN A 177 5.25 -11.67 15.06
N ILE A 178 6.51 -11.26 14.99
CA ILE A 178 6.91 -10.14 14.12
C ILE A 178 6.86 -10.61 12.67
N ASN A 179 5.86 -10.13 11.93
CA ASN A 179 5.73 -10.46 10.52
C ASN A 179 6.86 -9.79 9.72
N LYS A 180 7.61 -10.58 8.95
CA LYS A 180 8.71 -10.08 8.10
C LYS A 180 8.23 -9.14 6.97
N GLN A 181 6.94 -9.16 6.67
CA GLN A 181 6.30 -8.27 5.69
C GLN A 181 5.78 -6.97 6.31
N ALA A 182 5.92 -6.79 7.63
CA ALA A 182 5.54 -5.53 8.26
C ALA A 182 6.34 -4.36 7.66
N THR A 183 5.65 -3.28 7.36
CA THR A 183 6.25 -2.08 6.79
C THR A 183 7.29 -1.51 7.77
N PRO A 184 8.53 -1.29 7.32
CA PRO A 184 9.57 -0.71 8.18
C PRO A 184 9.26 0.73 8.57
N ASP A 185 9.69 1.10 9.77
CA ASP A 185 9.62 2.49 10.24
C ASP A 185 10.99 3.17 10.14
N ALA A 186 11.01 4.40 9.63
CA ALA A 186 12.21 5.21 9.49
C ALA A 186 12.93 5.49 10.82
N GLN A 187 12.21 5.36 11.94
CA GLN A 187 12.79 5.60 13.25
C GLN A 187 13.74 4.49 13.71
N ILE A 188 13.70 3.31 13.06
CA ILE A 188 14.65 2.24 13.31
C ILE A 188 15.74 2.28 12.22
N PRO A 189 16.92 2.84 12.48
CA PRO A 189 18.01 2.90 11.51
C PRO A 189 18.37 1.51 10.98
N LYS A 190 18.65 1.41 9.69
CA LYS A 190 18.99 0.15 9.04
C LYS A 190 17.98 -0.97 9.26
N ASN A 191 16.72 -0.61 9.53
CA ASN A 191 15.63 -1.56 9.50
C ASN A 191 15.69 -2.32 8.19
N ASN A 192 15.46 -3.64 8.22
CA ASN A 192 15.53 -4.52 7.04
C ASN A 192 16.93 -4.87 6.51
N ARG A 193 18.00 -4.58 7.23
CA ARG A 193 19.37 -4.89 6.77
C ARG A 193 19.60 -6.36 6.39
N PHE A 194 18.82 -7.28 6.97
CA PHE A 194 18.85 -8.71 6.66
C PHE A 194 17.59 -9.18 5.96
N LEU A 195 16.68 -8.30 5.61
CA LEU A 195 15.46 -8.68 4.95
C LEU A 195 15.76 -9.03 3.51
N THR A 196 15.47 -10.26 3.17
CA THR A 196 15.46 -10.72 1.80
C THR A 196 14.31 -10.08 1.04
N ARG A 197 14.31 -10.19 -0.30
CA ARG A 197 13.35 -9.62 -1.25
C ARG A 197 11.86 -9.98 -1.05
N ASP A 198 11.52 -10.57 0.10
CA ASP A 198 10.16 -11.01 0.43
C ASP A 198 9.23 -9.86 0.87
N PHE A 199 9.67 -8.60 0.71
CA PHE A 199 8.79 -7.46 0.97
C PHE A 199 7.81 -7.27 -0.16
N TRP A 200 6.61 -7.03 0.25
CA TRP A 200 5.62 -6.43 -0.62
C TRP A 200 6.09 -5.02 -1.01
N HIS A 201 5.69 -4.55 -2.19
CA HIS A 201 6.17 -3.27 -2.70
C HIS A 201 5.87 -2.07 -1.77
N TRP A 202 4.75 -2.05 -1.05
CA TRP A 202 4.48 -1.01 -0.05
C TRP A 202 5.32 -1.11 1.22
N GLY A 203 5.93 -2.25 1.50
CA GLY A 203 6.94 -2.39 2.55
C GLY A 203 8.26 -1.70 2.23
N ARG A 204 8.44 -1.21 0.99
CA ARG A 204 9.67 -0.56 0.54
C ARG A 204 9.61 0.97 0.55
N LEU A 205 8.55 1.59 1.04
CA LEU A 205 8.39 3.05 0.99
C LEU A 205 9.60 3.80 1.54
N TRP A 206 10.12 3.37 2.69
CA TRP A 206 11.28 4.00 3.28
C TRP A 206 12.58 3.71 2.52
N GLU A 207 12.74 2.54 1.92
CA GLU A 207 13.87 2.20 1.04
C GLU A 207 13.86 3.10 -0.19
N TRP A 208 12.72 3.26 -0.85
CA TRP A 208 12.58 4.14 -2.01
C TRP A 208 12.83 5.59 -1.67
N GLU A 209 12.40 6.04 -0.50
CA GLU A 209 12.62 7.43 -0.06
C GLU A 209 14.11 7.78 0.03
N GLN A 210 15.00 6.79 0.17
CA GLN A 210 16.45 7.00 0.15
C GLN A 210 17.04 7.12 -1.26
N PHE A 211 16.24 6.93 -2.32
CA PHE A 211 16.73 7.04 -3.69
C PHE A 211 16.99 8.50 -4.07
N SER A 212 18.20 8.77 -4.57
CA SER A 212 18.50 9.97 -5.34
C SER A 212 17.98 9.80 -6.76
N TYR A 213 17.83 10.89 -7.51
CA TYR A 213 17.59 10.80 -8.94
C TYR A 213 18.76 10.11 -9.65
N SER A 214 18.45 9.31 -10.67
CA SER A 214 19.43 8.70 -11.56
C SER A 214 20.27 9.77 -12.28
N ASP A 215 21.39 9.34 -12.86
CA ASP A 215 22.27 10.27 -13.59
C ASP A 215 21.56 10.92 -14.78
N GLU A 216 20.58 10.23 -15.38
CA GLU A 216 19.78 10.75 -16.49
C GLU A 216 18.79 11.82 -16.05
N LEU A 217 18.30 11.78 -14.80
CA LEU A 217 17.24 12.65 -14.29
C LEU A 217 17.75 13.84 -13.46
N LYS A 218 18.83 13.66 -12.71
CA LYS A 218 19.28 14.63 -11.68
C LYS A 218 19.57 16.03 -12.22
N ASP A 219 20.08 16.10 -13.45
CA ASP A 219 20.51 17.36 -14.09
C ASP A 219 19.54 17.82 -15.19
N LEU A 220 18.40 17.15 -15.38
CA LEU A 220 17.41 17.54 -16.37
C LEU A 220 16.80 18.90 -16.04
N VAL A 221 16.74 19.74 -17.07
CA VAL A 221 16.08 21.05 -17.05
C VAL A 221 15.02 21.06 -18.15
N PRO A 222 13.75 21.36 -17.83
CA PRO A 222 12.68 21.35 -18.81
C PRO A 222 12.84 22.49 -19.84
N THR A 223 12.46 22.22 -21.07
CA THR A 223 12.25 23.23 -22.10
C THR A 223 10.95 24.00 -21.85
N THR A 224 10.79 25.16 -22.51
CA THR A 224 9.54 25.94 -22.43
C THR A 224 8.34 25.14 -22.93
N SER A 225 8.50 24.27 -23.93
CA SER A 225 7.44 23.42 -24.46
C SER A 225 7.02 22.35 -23.41
N GLU A 226 7.97 21.67 -22.81
CA GLU A 226 7.71 20.65 -21.79
C GLU A 226 7.03 21.25 -20.56
N LEU A 227 7.39 22.46 -20.16
CA LEU A 227 6.69 23.18 -19.09
C LEU A 227 5.25 23.52 -19.46
N ALA A 228 4.99 23.89 -20.73
CA ALA A 228 3.62 24.15 -21.18
C ALA A 228 2.79 22.86 -21.19
N GLU A 229 3.32 21.76 -21.71
CA GLU A 229 2.69 20.43 -21.68
C GLU A 229 2.39 20.00 -20.24
N LEU A 230 3.33 20.17 -19.32
CA LEU A 230 3.20 19.82 -17.91
C LEU A 230 2.08 20.62 -17.21
N ARG A 231 1.96 21.92 -17.50
CA ARG A 231 0.88 22.77 -16.95
C ARG A 231 -0.49 22.36 -17.49
N GLU A 232 -0.60 22.08 -18.79
CA GLU A 232 -1.84 21.60 -19.41
C GLU A 232 -2.25 20.24 -18.85
N MET A 233 -1.31 19.30 -18.77
CA MET A 233 -1.53 17.99 -18.17
C MET A 233 -1.96 18.12 -16.69
N THR A 234 -1.32 19.00 -15.90
CA THR A 234 -1.71 19.26 -14.51
C THR A 234 -3.17 19.70 -14.42
N THR A 235 -3.60 20.62 -15.27
CA THR A 235 -4.97 21.13 -15.30
C THR A 235 -5.97 20.02 -15.70
N THR A 236 -5.63 19.23 -16.71
CA THR A 236 -6.44 18.12 -17.20
C THR A 236 -6.62 17.05 -16.13
N VAL A 237 -5.53 16.62 -15.50
CA VAL A 237 -5.53 15.61 -14.45
C VAL A 237 -6.30 16.11 -13.22
N GLN A 238 -6.06 17.34 -12.78
CA GLN A 238 -6.75 17.96 -11.65
C GLN A 238 -8.27 17.99 -11.89
N THR A 239 -8.70 18.45 -13.07
CA THR A 239 -10.11 18.52 -13.45
C THR A 239 -10.77 17.13 -13.44
N ALA A 240 -10.09 16.14 -14.02
CA ALA A 240 -10.59 14.77 -14.05
C ALA A 240 -10.65 14.16 -12.63
N LEU A 241 -9.61 14.36 -11.83
CA LEU A 241 -9.49 13.83 -10.46
C LEU A 241 -10.55 14.43 -9.52
N PHE A 242 -10.75 15.75 -9.58
CA PHE A 242 -11.72 16.41 -8.69
C PHE A 242 -13.15 16.01 -9.05
N GLY A 243 -13.46 15.92 -10.35
CA GLY A 243 -14.75 15.45 -10.83
C GLY A 243 -15.90 16.36 -10.39
N LYS A 244 -16.93 15.75 -9.76
CA LYS A 244 -18.13 16.44 -9.30
C LYS A 244 -18.34 16.22 -7.81
N VAL A 245 -19.09 17.14 -7.17
CA VAL A 245 -19.55 16.96 -5.79
C VAL A 245 -20.28 15.64 -5.62
N ASN A 246 -19.98 14.95 -4.52
CA ASN A 246 -20.65 13.69 -4.14
C ASN A 246 -21.17 13.82 -2.70
N ASN A 247 -22.46 14.08 -2.59
CA ASN A 247 -23.11 14.28 -1.30
C ASN A 247 -23.08 13.02 -0.40
N THR A 248 -23.04 11.83 -1.00
CA THR A 248 -22.90 10.58 -0.23
C THR A 248 -21.51 10.50 0.43
N THR A 249 -20.46 10.85 -0.30
CA THR A 249 -19.10 10.91 0.25
C THR A 249 -19.00 11.92 1.40
N ILE A 250 -19.60 13.10 1.22
CA ILE A 250 -19.65 14.13 2.26
C ILE A 250 -20.39 13.65 3.52
N ALA A 251 -21.59 13.07 3.36
CA ALA A 251 -22.36 12.54 4.47
C ALA A 251 -21.65 11.40 5.22
N ASN A 252 -20.98 10.53 4.48
CA ASN A 252 -20.20 9.42 5.05
C ASN A 252 -19.03 9.94 5.90
N ALA A 253 -18.37 11.02 5.50
CA ALA A 253 -17.25 11.59 6.27
C ALA A 253 -17.70 12.03 7.67
N SER A 254 -18.80 12.78 7.76
CA SER A 254 -19.37 13.22 9.04
C SER A 254 -19.80 12.05 9.93
N SER A 255 -20.41 11.02 9.32
CA SER A 255 -20.80 9.80 10.04
C SER A 255 -19.57 9.05 10.58
N LYS A 256 -18.51 8.89 9.78
CA LYS A 256 -17.27 8.24 10.19
C LYS A 256 -16.54 9.03 11.27
N LEU A 257 -16.46 10.36 11.17
CA LEU A 257 -15.86 11.23 12.20
C LEU A 257 -16.55 11.02 13.55
N SER A 258 -17.88 11.06 13.56
CA SER A 258 -18.69 10.80 14.76
C SER A 258 -18.45 9.40 15.33
N ALA A 259 -18.45 8.38 14.47
CA ALA A 259 -18.22 6.98 14.87
C ALA A 259 -16.80 6.73 15.40
N ALA A 260 -15.80 7.42 14.85
CA ALA A 260 -14.41 7.37 15.30
C ALA A 260 -14.19 8.14 16.62
N GLY A 261 -15.08 9.07 16.96
CA GLY A 261 -14.99 9.89 18.18
C GLY A 261 -13.76 10.81 18.21
N ILE A 262 -13.24 11.18 17.02
CA ILE A 262 -12.06 12.04 16.92
C ILE A 262 -12.42 13.45 17.41
N LYS A 263 -11.63 13.94 18.34
CA LYS A 263 -11.81 15.27 18.93
C LYS A 263 -10.50 15.83 19.45
N ARG A 264 -10.42 17.15 19.51
CA ARG A 264 -9.33 17.89 20.18
C ARG A 264 -9.83 18.44 21.50
N ASP A 265 -9.09 18.20 22.57
CA ASP A 265 -9.34 18.82 23.86
C ASP A 265 -8.98 20.31 23.78
N VAL A 266 -9.90 21.18 24.18
CA VAL A 266 -9.76 22.62 24.03
C VAL A 266 -8.76 23.26 25.03
N TYR A 267 -8.42 22.55 26.10
CA TYR A 267 -7.50 23.05 27.14
C TYR A 267 -6.08 22.55 26.93
N THR A 268 -5.92 21.28 26.55
CA THR A 268 -4.60 20.65 26.35
C THR A 268 -4.13 20.67 24.91
N GLY A 269 -5.06 20.79 23.95
CA GLY A 269 -4.80 20.63 22.54
C GLY A 269 -4.62 19.16 22.09
N PHE A 270 -4.69 18.22 23.01
CA PHE A 270 -4.50 16.79 22.71
C PHE A 270 -5.65 16.25 21.86
N ILE A 271 -5.28 15.39 20.92
CA ILE A 271 -6.23 14.72 20.04
C ILE A 271 -6.48 13.32 20.56
N SER A 272 -7.74 12.91 20.56
CA SER A 272 -8.16 11.56 20.93
C SER A 272 -9.21 11.04 19.96
N GLY A 273 -9.39 9.73 19.94
CA GLY A 273 -10.34 9.02 19.08
C GLY A 273 -10.10 7.52 19.16
N LYS A 274 -10.86 6.73 18.40
CA LYS A 274 -10.54 5.32 18.24
C LYS A 274 -9.17 5.18 17.62
N PRO A 275 -8.32 4.24 18.07
CA PRO A 275 -6.95 4.12 17.56
C PRO A 275 -6.92 3.76 16.07
N LEU A 276 -5.89 4.24 15.40
CA LEU A 276 -5.58 3.87 14.02
C LEU A 276 -4.54 2.76 14.05
N TYR A 277 -4.94 1.52 13.83
CA TYR A 277 -4.14 0.31 13.96
C TYR A 277 -3.35 0.20 15.27
N THR A 278 -3.74 -0.73 16.10
CA THR A 278 -3.00 -1.06 17.34
C THR A 278 -2.05 -2.24 17.16
N ASP A 279 -2.30 -3.09 16.17
CA ASP A 279 -1.48 -4.26 15.83
C ASP A 279 -1.14 -4.29 14.32
N GLN A 280 -0.45 -5.34 13.89
CA GLN A 280 -0.09 -5.61 12.49
C GLN A 280 -1.32 -5.65 11.57
N GLU A 281 -2.45 -6.05 12.10
CA GLU A 281 -3.75 -5.99 11.44
C GLU A 281 -4.71 -5.11 12.24
N LYS A 282 -5.78 -4.67 11.60
CA LYS A 282 -6.82 -3.87 12.24
C LYS A 282 -7.54 -4.71 13.29
N GLU A 283 -7.41 -4.32 14.53
CA GLU A 283 -8.08 -4.97 15.65
C GLU A 283 -9.53 -4.51 15.80
N SER A 284 -10.29 -5.25 16.63
CA SER A 284 -11.67 -4.86 16.97
C SER A 284 -11.66 -3.54 17.75
N GLY A 285 -12.34 -2.54 17.21
CA GLY A 285 -12.37 -1.20 17.80
C GLY A 285 -11.47 -0.19 17.10
N ASP A 286 -10.51 -0.64 16.30
CA ASP A 286 -9.64 0.24 15.53
C ASP A 286 -10.36 0.82 14.31
N ILE A 287 -9.86 1.96 13.84
CA ILE A 287 -10.13 2.45 12.48
C ILE A 287 -8.95 2.14 11.57
N GLY A 288 -9.17 2.14 10.25
CA GLY A 288 -8.13 1.93 9.26
C GLY A 288 -7.79 3.19 8.48
N CYS A 289 -6.68 3.16 7.74
CA CYS A 289 -6.30 4.26 6.84
C CYS A 289 -7.40 4.60 5.83
N GLN A 290 -8.18 3.63 5.34
CA GLN A 290 -9.32 3.90 4.47
C GLN A 290 -10.37 4.79 5.15
N ASP A 291 -10.65 4.57 6.45
CA ASP A 291 -11.61 5.40 7.18
C ASP A 291 -11.12 6.85 7.31
N VAL A 292 -9.83 7.04 7.59
CA VAL A 292 -9.20 8.37 7.62
C VAL A 292 -9.29 9.05 6.26
N ASN A 293 -8.94 8.34 5.19
CA ASN A 293 -8.95 8.89 3.83
C ASN A 293 -10.37 9.22 3.34
N ASP A 294 -11.36 8.41 3.70
CA ASP A 294 -12.77 8.68 3.39
C ASP A 294 -13.26 9.94 4.11
N MET A 295 -12.87 10.15 5.37
CA MET A 295 -13.19 11.37 6.12
C MET A 295 -12.52 12.59 5.48
N MET A 296 -11.22 12.52 5.21
CA MET A 296 -10.48 13.60 4.56
C MET A 296 -11.08 13.95 3.20
N LEU A 297 -11.38 12.96 2.36
CA LEU A 297 -11.98 13.19 1.05
C LEU A 297 -13.36 13.85 1.13
N GLY A 298 -14.22 13.39 2.02
CA GLY A 298 -15.56 13.98 2.16
C GLY A 298 -15.53 15.41 2.64
N PHE A 299 -14.69 15.74 3.62
CA PHE A 299 -14.52 17.11 4.10
C PHE A 299 -13.84 18.02 3.08
N ALA A 300 -12.84 17.51 2.35
CA ALA A 300 -12.22 18.25 1.26
C ALA A 300 -13.21 18.57 0.14
N MET A 301 -14.09 17.64 -0.22
CA MET A 301 -15.14 17.86 -1.20
C MET A 301 -16.15 18.91 -0.74
N ASP A 302 -16.57 18.87 0.52
CA ASP A 302 -17.54 19.81 1.06
C ASP A 302 -16.95 21.24 1.14
N TYR A 303 -15.69 21.36 1.53
CA TYR A 303 -14.99 22.64 1.47
C TYR A 303 -14.82 23.15 0.02
N TYR A 304 -14.29 22.30 -0.88
CA TYR A 304 -13.94 22.69 -2.23
C TYR A 304 -15.15 23.08 -3.08
N PHE A 305 -16.23 22.30 -3.03
CA PHE A 305 -17.42 22.53 -3.88
C PHE A 305 -18.47 23.42 -3.23
N ASN A 306 -18.61 23.38 -1.91
CA ASN A 306 -19.69 24.08 -1.18
C ASN A 306 -19.18 25.28 -0.36
N GLY A 307 -17.86 25.48 -0.22
CA GLY A 307 -17.28 26.55 0.59
C GLY A 307 -17.51 26.39 2.09
N ASN A 308 -17.77 25.18 2.58
CA ASN A 308 -18.07 24.93 4.00
C ASN A 308 -16.80 25.01 4.87
N SER A 309 -16.65 26.11 5.62
CA SER A 309 -15.49 26.31 6.49
C SER A 309 -15.38 25.28 7.62
N SER A 310 -16.51 24.83 8.18
CA SER A 310 -16.48 23.76 9.19
C SER A 310 -15.97 22.42 8.63
N ALA A 311 -16.15 22.17 7.35
CA ALA A 311 -15.55 21.00 6.70
C ALA A 311 -14.03 21.12 6.62
N ALA A 312 -13.48 22.34 6.38
CA ALA A 312 -12.04 22.55 6.42
C ALA A 312 -11.45 22.32 7.83
N GLU A 313 -12.13 22.78 8.87
CA GLU A 313 -11.76 22.54 10.27
C GLU A 313 -11.78 21.03 10.60
N ASN A 314 -12.80 20.31 10.16
CA ASN A 314 -12.89 18.86 10.33
C ASN A 314 -11.83 18.12 9.53
N PHE A 315 -11.49 18.57 8.31
CA PHE A 315 -10.36 18.03 7.56
C PHE A 315 -9.06 18.15 8.35
N MET A 316 -8.77 19.33 8.90
CA MET A 316 -7.56 19.54 9.70
C MET A 316 -7.55 18.71 10.98
N LEU A 317 -8.70 18.56 11.65
CA LEU A 317 -8.80 17.68 12.81
C LEU A 317 -8.45 16.23 12.47
N VAL A 318 -8.96 15.70 11.36
CA VAL A 318 -8.68 14.34 10.90
C VAL A 318 -7.23 14.21 10.43
N PHE A 319 -6.69 15.21 9.76
CA PHE A 319 -5.30 15.24 9.32
C PHE A 319 -4.34 15.22 10.53
N ASP A 320 -4.55 16.08 11.50
CA ASP A 320 -3.76 16.11 12.73
C ASP A 320 -3.88 14.81 13.53
N TYR A 321 -5.09 14.24 13.60
CA TYR A 321 -5.30 12.93 14.21
C TYR A 321 -4.51 11.84 13.49
N ALA A 322 -4.51 11.83 12.16
CA ALA A 322 -3.76 10.86 11.38
C ALA A 322 -2.25 10.92 11.69
N LEU A 323 -1.70 12.13 11.75
CA LEU A 323 -0.29 12.36 12.09
C LEU A 323 0.02 11.93 13.52
N ASP A 324 -0.84 12.29 14.49
CA ASP A 324 -0.72 11.89 15.90
C ASP A 324 -0.71 10.37 16.06
N GLN A 325 -1.55 9.67 15.30
CA GLN A 325 -1.65 8.22 15.32
C GLN A 325 -0.55 7.49 14.54
N GLY A 326 0.37 8.23 13.92
CA GLY A 326 1.51 7.69 13.20
C GLY A 326 1.29 7.50 11.70
N TYR A 327 0.17 7.94 11.12
CA TYR A 327 -0.02 7.98 9.67
C TYR A 327 0.68 9.21 9.10
N ALA A 328 2.01 9.15 9.07
CA ALA A 328 2.90 10.26 8.84
C ALA A 328 4.08 9.84 7.95
N TYR A 329 4.85 10.82 7.50
CA TYR A 329 6.07 10.59 6.72
C TYR A 329 7.04 9.66 7.47
N GLY A 330 7.61 8.69 6.75
CA GLY A 330 8.59 7.75 7.26
C GLY A 330 8.03 6.67 8.20
N SER A 331 6.74 6.69 8.48
CA SER A 331 6.12 5.69 9.36
C SER A 331 5.85 4.38 8.64
N GLY A 332 6.03 3.27 9.34
CA GLY A 332 5.57 1.95 8.93
C GLY A 332 4.17 1.59 9.43
N MET A 333 3.56 2.40 10.29
CA MET A 333 2.30 2.14 10.97
C MET A 333 2.25 0.82 11.78
N GLY A 334 3.36 0.09 11.89
CA GLY A 334 3.42 -1.21 12.53
C GLY A 334 2.60 -2.29 11.83
N THR A 335 2.22 -2.12 10.59
CA THR A 335 1.31 -3.01 9.89
C THR A 335 1.96 -3.64 8.65
N ASN A 336 1.37 -4.73 8.17
CA ASN A 336 1.66 -5.34 6.88
C ASN A 336 0.55 -5.08 5.86
N HIS A 337 -0.27 -4.06 6.09
CA HIS A 337 -1.39 -3.75 5.22
C HIS A 337 -0.98 -3.28 3.84
N HIS A 338 -1.89 -3.49 2.91
CA HIS A 338 -1.79 -3.08 1.52
C HIS A 338 -2.12 -1.58 1.39
N PHE A 339 -1.25 -0.71 1.87
CA PHE A 339 -1.49 0.73 1.91
C PHE A 339 -1.90 1.33 0.57
N GLY A 340 -1.35 0.85 -0.53
CA GLY A 340 -1.72 1.31 -1.86
C GLY A 340 -3.24 1.20 -2.13
N TYR A 341 -3.90 0.18 -1.59
CA TYR A 341 -5.36 0.05 -1.72
C TYR A 341 -6.12 1.09 -0.92
N PHE A 342 -5.60 1.53 0.21
CA PHE A 342 -6.28 2.44 1.13
C PHE A 342 -5.97 3.91 0.84
N ASN A 343 -4.80 4.22 0.26
CA ASN A 343 -4.30 5.57 0.12
C ASN A 343 -4.66 6.27 -1.19
N ARG A 344 -5.35 5.59 -2.11
CA ARG A 344 -5.63 6.10 -3.47
C ARG A 344 -6.38 7.43 -3.51
N ASP A 345 -7.24 7.69 -2.55
CA ASP A 345 -8.06 8.90 -2.50
C ASP A 345 -7.41 10.05 -1.70
N MET A 346 -6.35 9.77 -0.95
CA MET A 346 -5.66 10.78 -0.16
C MET A 346 -5.08 11.92 -1.02
N PRO A 347 -4.38 11.66 -2.15
CA PRO A 347 -3.88 12.74 -3.00
C PRO A 347 -4.97 13.68 -3.49
N LYS A 348 -6.15 13.14 -3.82
CA LYS A 348 -7.31 13.95 -4.22
C LYS A 348 -7.77 14.88 -3.10
N ALA A 349 -7.92 14.35 -1.89
CA ALA A 349 -8.35 15.11 -0.74
C ALA A 349 -7.37 16.25 -0.41
N VAL A 350 -6.08 15.95 -0.37
CA VAL A 350 -5.04 16.95 -0.08
C VAL A 350 -4.96 18.00 -1.20
N TRP A 351 -5.07 17.60 -2.45
CA TRP A 351 -5.02 18.56 -3.58
C TRP A 351 -6.20 19.52 -3.59
N MET A 352 -7.41 19.06 -3.25
CA MET A 352 -8.59 19.92 -3.08
C MET A 352 -8.41 20.96 -1.95
N MET A 353 -7.63 20.60 -0.93
CA MET A 353 -7.37 21.46 0.24
C MET A 353 -6.11 22.31 0.10
N LYS A 354 -5.45 22.32 -1.06
CA LYS A 354 -4.14 22.97 -1.25
C LYS A 354 -4.09 24.39 -0.72
N ASP A 355 -5.02 25.25 -1.12
CA ASP A 355 -5.01 26.67 -0.75
C ASP A 355 -5.27 26.86 0.76
N TYR A 356 -6.13 26.05 1.33
CA TYR A 356 -6.39 26.06 2.78
C TYR A 356 -5.16 25.58 3.56
N LEU A 357 -4.55 24.46 3.15
CA LEU A 357 -3.33 23.95 3.77
C LEU A 357 -2.17 24.95 3.70
N LYS A 358 -2.08 25.72 2.61
CA LYS A 358 -1.12 26.82 2.50
C LYS A 358 -1.40 27.95 3.46
N SER A 359 -2.66 28.35 3.62
CA SER A 359 -3.04 29.39 4.59
C SER A 359 -2.72 29.00 6.03
N GLU A 360 -2.80 27.70 6.34
CA GLU A 360 -2.45 27.13 7.64
C GLU A 360 -0.94 26.79 7.77
N SER A 361 -0.11 27.04 6.74
CA SER A 361 1.32 26.67 6.70
C SER A 361 1.57 25.16 6.86
N ARG A 362 0.65 24.33 6.36
CA ARG A 362 0.67 22.86 6.45
C ARG A 362 0.85 22.15 5.11
N TRP A 363 1.04 22.93 4.04
CA TRP A 363 1.12 22.36 2.69
C TRP A 363 2.31 21.41 2.50
N ASP A 364 3.50 21.80 2.92
CA ASP A 364 4.71 21.02 2.73
C ASP A 364 4.65 19.68 3.46
N GLU A 365 4.12 19.67 4.68
CA GLU A 365 3.90 18.44 5.45
C GLU A 365 2.90 17.51 4.76
N ALA A 366 1.79 18.06 4.27
CA ALA A 366 0.78 17.27 3.57
C ALA A 366 1.31 16.73 2.23
N LEU A 367 2.08 17.53 1.49
CA LEU A 367 2.71 17.09 0.24
C LEU A 367 3.73 15.98 0.49
N GLN A 368 4.60 16.15 1.50
CA GLN A 368 5.58 15.13 1.88
C GLN A 368 4.90 13.80 2.28
N LEU A 369 3.80 13.88 3.02
CA LEU A 369 2.98 12.71 3.37
C LEU A 369 2.49 11.99 2.12
N ILE A 370 1.93 12.72 1.15
CA ILE A 370 1.40 12.13 -0.10
C ILE A 370 2.53 11.53 -0.93
N GLN A 371 3.66 12.19 -1.07
CA GLN A 371 4.82 11.69 -1.81
C GLN A 371 5.31 10.37 -1.21
N TYR A 372 5.44 10.31 0.11
CA TYR A 372 5.87 9.12 0.81
C TYR A 372 4.90 7.94 0.61
N TRP A 373 3.62 8.12 0.95
CA TRP A 373 2.64 7.04 0.90
C TRP A 373 2.24 6.62 -0.52
N SER A 374 2.51 7.43 -1.53
CA SER A 374 2.40 7.02 -2.94
C SER A 374 3.65 6.28 -3.45
N GLY A 375 4.75 6.30 -2.71
CA GLY A 375 6.02 5.74 -3.15
C GLY A 375 6.60 6.49 -4.36
N LEU A 376 6.40 7.82 -4.43
CA LEU A 376 6.88 8.65 -5.53
C LEU A 376 8.40 8.60 -5.70
N ALA A 377 9.12 8.27 -4.66
CA ALA A 377 10.58 8.21 -4.72
C ALA A 377 11.13 7.00 -5.52
N GLU A 378 10.35 5.92 -5.70
CA GLU A 378 10.79 4.78 -6.50
C GLU A 378 11.15 5.17 -7.96
N PRO A 379 10.32 5.93 -8.70
CA PRO A 379 10.63 6.39 -10.04
C PRO A 379 11.83 7.35 -10.19
N ARG A 380 12.51 7.70 -9.11
CA ARG A 380 13.81 8.39 -9.19
C ARG A 380 14.89 7.50 -9.80
N GLN A 381 14.67 6.18 -9.80
CA GLN A 381 15.54 5.17 -10.37
C GLN A 381 14.82 4.36 -11.45
N PRO A 382 15.56 3.76 -12.40
CA PRO A 382 14.97 2.85 -13.38
C PRO A 382 14.23 1.69 -12.74
N TYR A 383 13.22 1.16 -13.44
CA TYR A 383 12.47 -0.01 -12.99
C TYR A 383 13.37 -1.24 -12.80
N ASP A 384 13.25 -1.92 -11.66
CA ASP A 384 13.92 -3.19 -11.41
C ASP A 384 13.05 -4.37 -11.88
N ILE A 385 13.47 -5.04 -12.96
CA ILE A 385 12.75 -6.18 -13.55
C ILE A 385 12.61 -7.39 -12.60
N ASN A 386 13.42 -7.45 -11.55
CA ASN A 386 13.36 -8.53 -10.57
C ASN A 386 12.33 -8.27 -9.47
N ARG A 387 11.68 -7.12 -9.49
CA ARG A 387 10.65 -6.75 -8.53
C ARG A 387 9.36 -7.47 -8.87
N ASP A 388 8.77 -8.14 -7.89
CA ASP A 388 7.45 -8.75 -7.99
C ASP A 388 6.33 -7.74 -7.68
N GLU A 389 5.09 -8.15 -7.72
CA GLU A 389 3.88 -7.38 -7.39
C GLU A 389 3.63 -6.17 -8.33
N LEU A 390 4.11 -6.23 -9.57
CA LEU A 390 4.00 -5.11 -10.51
C LEU A 390 2.55 -4.73 -10.84
N LEU A 391 1.63 -5.70 -10.98
CA LEU A 391 0.24 -5.40 -11.27
C LEU A 391 -0.43 -4.62 -10.13
N ASP A 392 -0.12 -4.95 -8.88
CA ASP A 392 -0.60 -4.20 -7.73
C ASP A 392 0.00 -2.79 -7.67
N THR A 393 1.27 -2.65 -8.03
CA THR A 393 1.93 -1.33 -8.11
C THR A 393 1.25 -0.44 -9.15
N TRP A 394 1.01 -0.95 -10.37
CA TRP A 394 0.26 -0.19 -11.38
C TRP A 394 -1.14 0.16 -10.89
N TYR A 395 -1.84 -0.81 -10.30
CA TYR A 395 -3.21 -0.61 -9.85
C TYR A 395 -3.37 0.37 -8.69
N THR A 396 -2.43 0.37 -7.74
CA THR A 396 -2.61 1.07 -6.47
C THR A 396 -1.77 2.33 -6.32
N LEU A 397 -0.56 2.37 -6.88
CA LEU A 397 0.39 3.46 -6.67
C LEU A 397 0.58 4.35 -7.89
N HIS A 398 0.28 3.89 -9.11
CA HIS A 398 0.70 4.58 -10.32
C HIS A 398 0.07 5.97 -10.48
N LEU A 399 -1.26 6.09 -10.43
CA LEU A 399 -1.92 7.39 -10.46
C LEU A 399 -1.68 8.23 -9.21
N PRO A 400 -1.68 7.69 -7.98
CA PRO A 400 -1.23 8.43 -6.80
C PRO A 400 0.16 9.06 -6.96
N ARG A 401 1.13 8.38 -7.60
CA ARG A 401 2.44 8.93 -7.94
C ARG A 401 2.36 10.11 -8.90
N LEU A 402 1.56 9.97 -9.96
CA LEU A 402 1.33 11.06 -10.91
C LEU A 402 0.73 12.28 -10.19
N TYR A 403 -0.28 12.07 -9.35
CA TYR A 403 -0.91 13.17 -8.60
C TYR A 403 0.09 13.84 -7.64
N ALA A 404 0.86 13.04 -6.90
CA ALA A 404 1.88 13.54 -5.99
C ALA A 404 2.97 14.35 -6.72
N ALA A 405 3.41 13.88 -7.89
CA ALA A 405 4.38 14.58 -8.73
C ALA A 405 3.82 15.93 -9.24
N LEU A 406 2.56 15.94 -9.72
CA LEU A 406 1.92 17.16 -10.24
C LEU A 406 1.62 18.21 -9.17
N MET A 407 1.56 17.82 -7.89
CA MET A 407 1.39 18.74 -6.76
C MET A 407 2.69 19.46 -6.35
N ILE A 408 3.87 19.04 -6.82
CA ILE A 408 5.16 19.69 -6.55
C ILE A 408 5.12 21.13 -7.10
N GLU A 409 5.56 22.10 -6.30
CA GLU A 409 5.47 23.52 -6.67
C GLU A 409 6.63 23.98 -7.56
N ASP A 410 7.86 23.54 -7.25
CA ASP A 410 9.01 23.81 -8.11
C ASP A 410 8.81 23.12 -9.47
N GLU A 411 8.81 23.90 -10.56
CA GLU A 411 8.51 23.39 -11.90
C GLU A 411 9.59 22.43 -12.42
N THR A 412 10.84 22.64 -12.04
CA THR A 412 11.95 21.76 -12.44
C THR A 412 11.88 20.43 -11.72
N GLU A 413 11.62 20.46 -10.41
CA GLU A 413 11.45 19.25 -9.63
C GLU A 413 10.19 18.48 -10.04
N ARG A 414 9.09 19.18 -10.29
CA ARG A 414 7.86 18.58 -10.84
C ARG A 414 8.13 17.88 -12.17
N PHE A 415 8.87 18.55 -13.07
CA PHE A 415 9.25 17.97 -14.34
C PHE A 415 10.08 16.70 -14.16
N ARG A 416 11.11 16.73 -13.30
CA ARG A 416 11.94 15.56 -13.00
C ARG A 416 11.12 14.40 -12.44
N ALA A 417 10.21 14.67 -11.50
CA ALA A 417 9.35 13.66 -10.91
C ALA A 417 8.41 13.02 -11.94
N VAL A 418 7.78 13.83 -12.81
CA VAL A 418 6.89 13.33 -13.87
C VAL A 418 7.69 12.58 -14.95
N LYS A 419 8.87 13.09 -15.32
CA LYS A 419 9.76 12.44 -16.28
C LYS A 419 10.26 11.09 -15.75
N GLY A 420 10.70 11.06 -14.50
CA GLY A 420 11.08 9.81 -13.84
C GLY A 420 9.95 8.79 -13.80
N LEU A 421 8.73 9.23 -13.49
CA LEU A 421 7.55 8.35 -13.54
C LEU A 421 7.27 7.84 -14.96
N SER A 422 7.42 8.68 -15.98
CA SER A 422 7.25 8.28 -17.38
C SER A 422 8.28 7.22 -17.79
N GLU A 423 9.55 7.43 -17.47
CA GLU A 423 10.65 6.49 -17.78
C GLU A 423 10.49 5.18 -17.01
N TRP A 424 10.15 5.28 -15.72
CA TRP A 424 9.85 4.10 -14.90
C TRP A 424 8.66 3.31 -15.47
N THR A 425 7.61 3.99 -15.94
CA THR A 425 6.44 3.38 -16.55
C THR A 425 6.83 2.62 -17.82
N ASN A 426 7.54 3.28 -18.74
CA ASN A 426 8.01 2.66 -19.98
C ASN A 426 8.90 1.44 -19.70
N GLY A 427 9.84 1.55 -18.74
CA GLY A 427 10.71 0.44 -18.34
C GLY A 427 9.95 -0.70 -17.65
N SER A 428 8.87 -0.41 -16.90
CA SER A 428 8.07 -1.42 -16.21
C SER A 428 7.15 -2.21 -17.15
N ILE A 429 6.78 -1.63 -18.29
CA ILE A 429 6.01 -2.32 -19.33
C ILE A 429 6.97 -3.16 -20.17
N CYS A 430 7.38 -4.26 -19.61
CA CYS A 430 8.32 -5.21 -20.22
C CYS A 430 7.87 -6.66 -19.99
N TYR A 431 8.53 -7.61 -20.67
CA TYR A 431 8.29 -9.02 -20.41
C TYR A 431 9.05 -9.47 -19.16
N THR A 432 8.31 -9.84 -18.12
CA THR A 432 8.90 -10.27 -16.85
C THR A 432 9.30 -11.75 -16.87
N PRO A 433 10.43 -12.15 -16.25
CA PRO A 433 10.91 -13.51 -16.27
C PRO A 433 10.11 -14.45 -15.35
N GLY A 434 10.12 -15.73 -15.66
CA GLY A 434 9.58 -16.80 -14.82
C GLY A 434 8.16 -16.54 -14.34
N THR A 435 7.92 -16.64 -13.04
CA THR A 435 6.62 -16.40 -12.38
C THR A 435 6.51 -15.02 -11.74
N ILE A 436 7.52 -14.15 -11.88
CA ILE A 436 7.46 -12.76 -11.41
C ILE A 436 6.24 -12.06 -12.03
N GLY A 437 5.53 -11.27 -11.24
CA GLY A 437 4.35 -10.50 -11.67
C GLY A 437 4.67 -9.56 -12.83
N GLY A 438 3.71 -9.36 -13.73
CA GLY A 438 3.82 -8.53 -14.92
C GLY A 438 3.46 -9.26 -16.21
N ILE A 439 3.75 -8.65 -17.35
CA ILE A 439 3.36 -9.18 -18.68
C ILE A 439 4.34 -10.25 -19.16
N LYS A 440 3.81 -11.32 -19.76
CA LYS A 440 4.59 -12.42 -20.34
C LYS A 440 4.65 -12.31 -21.88
N PRO A 441 5.64 -12.96 -22.51
CA PRO A 441 5.79 -12.93 -23.97
C PRO A 441 4.58 -13.40 -24.78
N ASP A 442 3.65 -14.16 -24.18
CA ASP A 442 2.39 -14.59 -24.81
C ASP A 442 1.23 -13.60 -24.55
N GLY A 443 1.49 -12.46 -23.94
CA GLY A 443 0.51 -11.42 -23.62
C GLY A 443 -0.29 -11.68 -22.34
N THR A 444 -0.08 -12.81 -21.64
CA THR A 444 -0.70 -13.04 -20.34
C THR A 444 -0.03 -12.17 -19.26
N ALA A 445 -0.78 -11.82 -18.23
CA ALA A 445 -0.23 -11.04 -17.12
C ALA A 445 -0.30 -11.85 -15.81
N PHE A 446 0.82 -11.88 -15.10
CA PHE A 446 1.00 -12.69 -13.90
C PHE A 446 0.90 -11.84 -12.63
N HIS A 447 0.24 -12.40 -11.65
CA HIS A 447 0.22 -11.94 -10.26
C HIS A 447 0.15 -13.16 -9.35
N HIS A 448 0.75 -13.12 -8.17
CA HIS A 448 0.86 -14.27 -7.26
C HIS A 448 1.41 -15.54 -7.94
N GLY A 449 2.35 -15.38 -8.87
CA GLY A 449 3.02 -16.50 -9.54
C GLY A 449 2.22 -17.22 -10.64
N ALA A 450 1.06 -16.69 -11.06
CA ALA A 450 0.22 -17.26 -12.12
C ALA A 450 -0.45 -16.18 -12.98
N HIS A 451 -1.04 -16.61 -14.11
CA HIS A 451 -1.91 -15.76 -14.93
C HIS A 451 -3.14 -15.34 -14.13
N TYR A 452 -3.36 -14.02 -14.03
CA TYR A 452 -4.40 -13.46 -13.18
C TYR A 452 -5.13 -12.30 -13.87
N PRO A 453 -6.13 -12.59 -14.72
CA PRO A 453 -6.85 -11.59 -15.52
C PRO A 453 -7.53 -10.48 -14.72
N ASP A 454 -8.03 -10.75 -13.51
CA ASP A 454 -8.69 -9.74 -12.68
C ASP A 454 -7.71 -8.63 -12.25
N TYR A 455 -6.54 -9.01 -11.72
CA TYR A 455 -5.49 -8.05 -11.39
C TYR A 455 -4.98 -7.34 -12.64
N ALA A 456 -4.78 -8.08 -13.74
CA ALA A 456 -4.38 -7.50 -15.03
C ALA A 456 -5.38 -6.45 -15.53
N SER A 457 -6.68 -6.77 -15.54
CA SER A 457 -7.72 -5.84 -15.97
C SER A 457 -7.72 -4.57 -15.12
N SER A 458 -7.54 -4.70 -13.81
CA SER A 458 -7.49 -3.56 -12.89
C SER A 458 -6.25 -2.68 -13.12
N ALA A 459 -5.08 -3.30 -13.27
CA ALA A 459 -3.83 -2.61 -13.57
C ALA A 459 -3.84 -1.92 -14.94
N PHE A 460 -4.34 -2.61 -15.97
CA PHE A 460 -4.46 -2.06 -17.32
C PHE A 460 -5.48 -0.91 -17.40
N GLY A 461 -6.52 -0.94 -16.54
CA GLY A 461 -7.43 0.19 -16.38
C GLY A 461 -6.69 1.47 -15.99
N ILE A 462 -5.79 1.38 -15.01
CA ILE A 462 -4.98 2.49 -14.53
C ILE A 462 -3.94 2.94 -15.56
N LEU A 463 -3.26 1.99 -16.23
CA LEU A 463 -2.31 2.33 -17.30
C LEU A 463 -3.02 3.00 -18.49
N GLY A 464 -4.26 2.62 -18.78
CA GLY A 464 -5.09 3.31 -19.76
C GLY A 464 -5.39 4.75 -19.37
N ASP A 465 -5.80 5.00 -18.14
CA ASP A 465 -6.02 6.35 -17.63
C ASP A 465 -4.74 7.18 -17.69
N TYR A 466 -3.59 6.60 -17.29
CA TYR A 466 -2.29 7.25 -17.42
C TYR A 466 -1.97 7.58 -18.87
N ALA A 467 -2.10 6.62 -19.79
CA ALA A 467 -1.85 6.84 -21.21
C ALA A 467 -2.72 7.97 -21.78
N ASN A 468 -3.97 8.07 -21.33
CA ASN A 468 -4.86 9.18 -21.72
C ASN A 468 -4.37 10.55 -21.21
N TYR A 469 -3.86 10.60 -19.96
CA TYR A 469 -3.35 11.85 -19.38
C TYR A 469 -2.07 12.35 -20.03
N VAL A 470 -1.19 11.44 -20.44
CA VAL A 470 0.11 11.80 -21.07
C VAL A 470 0.07 11.80 -22.59
N ASN A 471 -1.10 11.52 -23.19
CA ASN A 471 -1.23 11.45 -24.65
C ASN A 471 -0.90 12.78 -25.33
N GLY A 472 -0.02 12.72 -26.34
CA GLY A 472 0.41 13.91 -27.10
C GLY A 472 1.41 14.80 -26.38
N THR A 473 1.96 14.35 -25.24
CA THR A 473 3.03 15.06 -24.50
C THR A 473 4.37 14.33 -24.60
N SER A 474 5.43 14.98 -24.17
CA SER A 474 6.78 14.38 -24.05
C SER A 474 6.90 13.29 -22.96
N PHE A 475 5.82 13.06 -22.20
CA PHE A 475 5.73 12.03 -21.17
C PHE A 475 4.96 10.78 -21.63
N THR A 476 4.58 10.70 -22.91
CA THR A 476 3.77 9.61 -23.48
C THR A 476 4.50 8.26 -23.40
N LEU A 477 3.71 7.18 -23.48
CA LEU A 477 4.27 5.83 -23.59
C LEU A 477 5.08 5.70 -24.89
N ASP A 478 6.26 5.11 -24.82
CA ASP A 478 7.09 4.82 -25.97
C ASP A 478 6.51 3.69 -26.86
N ALA A 479 7.07 3.55 -28.05
CA ALA A 479 6.59 2.55 -29.02
C ALA A 479 6.73 1.11 -28.52
N SER A 480 7.75 0.81 -27.71
CA SER A 480 7.96 -0.53 -27.12
C SER A 480 6.91 -0.85 -26.07
N ALA A 481 6.69 0.06 -25.12
CA ALA A 481 5.67 -0.08 -24.10
C ALA A 481 4.26 -0.21 -24.72
N ARG A 482 3.94 0.62 -25.73
CA ARG A 482 2.67 0.53 -26.44
C ARG A 482 2.50 -0.83 -27.16
N ALA A 483 3.55 -1.35 -27.79
CA ALA A 483 3.48 -2.65 -28.49
C ALA A 483 3.25 -3.79 -27.50
N ILE A 484 3.93 -3.80 -26.34
CA ILE A 484 3.76 -4.82 -25.31
C ILE A 484 2.35 -4.73 -24.68
N LEU A 485 1.87 -3.54 -24.36
CA LEU A 485 0.51 -3.36 -23.85
C LEU A 485 -0.52 -3.78 -24.91
N LYS A 486 -0.37 -3.36 -26.17
CA LYS A 486 -1.25 -3.82 -27.26
C LYS A 486 -1.33 -5.34 -27.29
N GLN A 487 -0.19 -6.04 -27.24
CA GLN A 487 -0.17 -7.49 -27.21
C GLN A 487 -0.95 -8.05 -26.01
N ALA A 488 -0.78 -7.50 -24.82
CA ALA A 488 -1.48 -7.95 -23.62
C ALA A 488 -3.00 -7.70 -23.72
N PHE A 489 -3.43 -6.55 -24.24
CA PHE A 489 -4.84 -6.25 -24.47
C PHE A 489 -5.47 -7.15 -25.54
N MET A 490 -4.75 -7.44 -26.62
CA MET A 490 -5.23 -8.35 -27.66
C MET A 490 -5.28 -9.80 -27.18
N ALA A 491 -4.32 -10.22 -26.33
CA ALA A 491 -4.40 -11.49 -25.62
C ALA A 491 -5.66 -11.54 -24.72
N MET A 492 -5.91 -10.48 -23.93
CA MET A 492 -7.11 -10.40 -23.11
C MET A 492 -8.39 -10.50 -23.96
N ALA A 493 -8.47 -9.80 -25.08
CA ALA A 493 -9.62 -9.90 -25.99
C ALA A 493 -9.81 -11.32 -26.55
N SER A 494 -8.74 -12.12 -26.71
CA SER A 494 -8.83 -13.47 -27.27
C SER A 494 -9.15 -14.54 -26.22
N TYR A 495 -8.70 -14.39 -24.95
CA TYR A 495 -9.06 -15.34 -23.88
C TYR A 495 -10.34 -14.95 -23.13
N CYS A 496 -10.97 -13.84 -23.50
CA CYS A 496 -12.30 -13.48 -23.01
C CYS A 496 -13.38 -13.80 -24.05
N ASN A 497 -14.53 -14.30 -23.61
CA ASN A 497 -15.72 -14.28 -24.44
C ASN A 497 -16.41 -12.93 -24.27
N VAL A 498 -16.17 -12.01 -25.20
CA VAL A 498 -16.41 -10.58 -25.10
C VAL A 498 -15.66 -9.95 -23.91
N LYS A 499 -16.15 -10.09 -22.68
CA LYS A 499 -15.53 -9.58 -21.45
C LYS A 499 -15.23 -10.65 -20.39
N GLU A 500 -15.83 -11.84 -20.51
CA GLU A 500 -15.70 -12.90 -19.52
C GLU A 500 -14.57 -13.88 -19.86
N TRP A 501 -13.77 -14.24 -18.87
CA TRP A 501 -12.78 -15.33 -18.95
C TRP A 501 -13.23 -16.57 -18.18
N GLY A 502 -12.67 -17.71 -18.51
CA GLY A 502 -13.03 -18.96 -17.84
C GLY A 502 -12.62 -19.01 -16.38
N ILE A 503 -13.40 -19.73 -15.56
CA ILE A 503 -13.12 -19.87 -14.12
C ILE A 503 -11.73 -20.45 -13.80
N GLY A 504 -11.13 -21.19 -14.74
CA GLY A 504 -9.78 -21.72 -14.58
C GLY A 504 -8.69 -20.68 -14.40
N VAL A 505 -8.94 -19.42 -14.75
CA VAL A 505 -8.02 -18.27 -14.58
C VAL A 505 -8.56 -17.19 -13.65
N CYS A 506 -9.63 -17.46 -12.89
CA CYS A 506 -10.20 -16.51 -11.92
C CYS A 506 -9.44 -16.47 -10.58
N GLY A 507 -8.31 -17.13 -10.46
CA GLY A 507 -7.54 -17.16 -9.22
C GLY A 507 -8.36 -17.65 -8.02
N ARG A 508 -8.39 -16.89 -6.93
CA ARG A 508 -9.03 -17.30 -5.66
C ARG A 508 -10.54 -17.06 -5.58
N HIS A 509 -11.13 -16.36 -6.54
CA HIS A 509 -12.55 -15.96 -6.48
C HIS A 509 -13.37 -16.41 -7.71
N PRO A 510 -13.36 -17.71 -8.07
CA PRO A 510 -13.98 -18.21 -9.31
C PRO A 510 -15.51 -18.06 -9.35
N PHE A 511 -16.14 -17.81 -8.22
CA PHE A 511 -17.59 -17.66 -8.10
C PHE A 511 -18.03 -16.20 -7.90
N ASN A 512 -17.11 -15.25 -7.98
CA ASN A 512 -17.42 -13.83 -7.96
C ASN A 512 -17.50 -13.30 -9.41
N PRO A 513 -18.70 -12.98 -9.92
CA PRO A 513 -18.84 -12.51 -11.30
C PRO A 513 -18.02 -11.25 -11.61
N ASN A 514 -17.76 -10.42 -10.59
CA ASN A 514 -16.96 -9.21 -10.74
C ASN A 514 -15.46 -9.49 -10.91
N GLU A 515 -15.01 -10.71 -10.64
CA GLU A 515 -13.62 -11.14 -10.77
C GLU A 515 -13.43 -12.19 -11.88
N CYS A 516 -14.47 -12.43 -12.66
CA CYS A 516 -14.46 -13.33 -13.82
C CYS A 516 -14.62 -12.58 -15.16
N SER A 517 -14.58 -11.25 -15.14
CA SER A 517 -14.82 -10.43 -16.33
C SER A 517 -14.10 -9.08 -16.26
N ILE A 518 -13.88 -8.47 -17.43
CA ILE A 518 -13.40 -7.08 -17.54
C ILE A 518 -14.46 -6.16 -16.91
N LYS A 519 -14.09 -5.47 -15.83
CA LYS A 519 -14.97 -4.53 -15.13
C LYS A 519 -15.30 -3.34 -16.03
N SER A 520 -16.54 -2.87 -16.01
CA SER A 520 -16.99 -1.75 -16.84
C SER A 520 -16.07 -0.51 -16.74
N LYS A 521 -15.55 -0.22 -15.55
CA LYS A 521 -14.61 0.90 -15.34
C LYS A 521 -13.28 0.76 -16.08
N ASN A 522 -12.88 -0.48 -16.45
CA ASN A 522 -11.58 -0.77 -17.07
C ASN A 522 -11.68 -0.87 -18.60
N ILE A 523 -12.88 -0.87 -19.17
CA ILE A 523 -13.09 -0.99 -20.61
C ILE A 523 -12.49 0.19 -21.38
N ASN A 524 -12.51 1.39 -20.79
CA ASN A 524 -11.90 2.58 -21.39
C ASN A 524 -10.41 2.42 -21.70
N ALA A 525 -9.71 1.53 -21.00
CA ALA A 525 -8.28 1.34 -21.23
C ALA A 525 -7.96 0.90 -22.67
N PHE A 526 -8.81 0.07 -23.29
CA PHE A 526 -8.68 -0.27 -24.71
C PHE A 526 -8.77 0.96 -25.61
N ALA A 527 -9.71 1.86 -25.32
CA ALA A 527 -9.90 3.08 -26.09
C ALA A 527 -8.78 4.09 -25.88
N TYR A 528 -8.33 4.25 -24.66
CA TYR A 528 -7.26 5.21 -24.33
C TYR A 528 -5.90 4.76 -24.89
N LEU A 529 -5.61 3.47 -24.81
CA LEU A 529 -4.38 2.93 -25.40
C LEU A 529 -4.42 2.96 -26.94
N ALA A 530 -5.61 2.88 -27.54
CA ALA A 530 -5.75 3.00 -29.00
C ALA A 530 -5.34 4.36 -29.56
N VAL A 531 -5.32 5.41 -28.74
CA VAL A 531 -5.00 6.77 -29.17
C VAL A 531 -3.52 7.09 -28.88
N ASP A 532 -2.80 7.60 -29.90
CA ASP A 532 -1.43 8.04 -29.81
C ASP A 532 -1.27 9.34 -30.60
N GLY A 533 -1.35 10.47 -29.94
CA GLY A 533 -1.47 11.78 -30.57
C GLY A 533 -2.68 11.80 -31.50
N GLU A 534 -2.44 12.04 -32.77
CA GLU A 534 -3.47 12.05 -33.82
C GLU A 534 -3.75 10.67 -34.42
N THR A 535 -2.95 9.66 -34.09
CA THR A 535 -3.10 8.32 -34.65
C THR A 535 -4.04 7.46 -33.81
N VAL A 536 -4.69 6.48 -34.45
CA VAL A 536 -5.59 5.54 -33.75
C VAL A 536 -5.27 4.12 -34.19
N ASP A 537 -4.94 3.27 -33.22
CA ASP A 537 -4.82 1.82 -33.40
C ASP A 537 -6.21 1.20 -33.60
N LYS A 538 -6.47 0.73 -34.83
CA LYS A 538 -7.79 0.20 -35.21
C LYS A 538 -8.15 -1.09 -34.50
N ASP A 539 -7.17 -1.96 -34.19
CA ASP A 539 -7.42 -3.24 -33.52
C ASP A 539 -7.93 -3.01 -32.09
N LEU A 540 -7.26 -2.13 -31.34
CA LEU A 540 -7.68 -1.76 -29.98
C LEU A 540 -9.03 -1.02 -29.99
N ALA A 541 -9.21 -0.07 -30.91
CA ALA A 541 -10.45 0.68 -31.03
C ALA A 541 -11.65 -0.20 -31.40
N SER A 542 -11.47 -1.14 -32.34
CA SER A 542 -12.52 -2.10 -32.74
C SER A 542 -12.89 -3.06 -31.61
N ASN A 543 -11.90 -3.53 -30.83
CA ASN A 543 -12.16 -4.37 -29.66
C ASN A 543 -12.84 -3.59 -28.54
N PHE A 544 -12.45 -2.31 -28.31
CA PHE A 544 -13.22 -1.43 -27.42
C PHE A 544 -14.69 -1.35 -27.83
N LEU A 545 -14.99 -1.09 -29.10
CA LEU A 545 -16.37 -0.98 -29.59
C LEU A 545 -17.16 -2.27 -29.38
N ARG A 546 -16.52 -3.43 -29.51
CA ARG A 546 -17.16 -4.72 -29.25
C ARG A 546 -17.50 -4.90 -27.76
N ILE A 547 -16.56 -4.62 -26.86
CA ILE A 547 -16.77 -4.77 -25.42
C ILE A 547 -17.76 -3.71 -24.90
N TYR A 548 -17.74 -2.50 -25.47
CA TYR A 548 -18.63 -1.40 -25.11
C TYR A 548 -20.12 -1.81 -25.15
N GLU A 549 -20.52 -2.65 -26.11
CA GLU A 549 -21.93 -3.05 -26.28
C GLU A 549 -22.47 -3.85 -25.06
N THR A 550 -21.59 -4.43 -24.26
CA THR A 550 -21.96 -5.25 -23.10
C THR A 550 -21.82 -4.51 -21.77
N ALA A 551 -21.45 -3.24 -21.80
CA ALA A 551 -21.10 -2.47 -20.61
C ALA A 551 -22.15 -1.40 -20.26
N THR A 552 -22.21 -1.05 -18.97
CA THR A 552 -22.88 0.18 -18.54
C THR A 552 -22.04 1.38 -18.98
N ALA A 553 -22.47 2.06 -20.03
CA ALA A 553 -21.71 3.13 -20.66
C ALA A 553 -21.53 4.35 -19.75
N THR A 554 -20.29 4.82 -19.61
CA THR A 554 -19.94 6.09 -18.98
C THR A 554 -19.89 7.22 -20.02
N THR A 555 -19.85 8.48 -19.57
CA THR A 555 -19.62 9.63 -20.47
C THR A 555 -18.32 9.48 -21.26
N ALA A 556 -17.24 9.03 -20.60
CA ALA A 556 -15.94 8.81 -21.24
C ALA A 556 -16.04 7.74 -22.34
N MET A 557 -16.68 6.59 -22.06
CA MET A 557 -16.92 5.54 -23.05
C MET A 557 -17.72 6.05 -24.25
N ASN A 558 -18.76 6.84 -24.00
CA ASN A 558 -19.58 7.44 -25.07
C ASN A 558 -18.77 8.38 -25.97
N ASN A 559 -17.88 9.18 -25.38
CA ASN A 559 -17.00 10.08 -26.12
C ASN A 559 -16.02 9.31 -27.01
N MET A 560 -15.42 8.24 -26.48
CA MET A 560 -14.49 7.40 -27.24
C MET A 560 -15.22 6.65 -28.38
N LYS A 561 -16.39 6.10 -28.11
CA LYS A 561 -17.24 5.50 -29.16
C LYS A 561 -17.52 6.50 -30.28
N LYS A 562 -17.96 7.72 -29.94
CA LYS A 562 -18.23 8.79 -30.91
C LYS A 562 -17.00 9.12 -31.73
N LYS A 563 -15.81 9.24 -31.10
CA LYS A 563 -14.54 9.48 -31.78
C LYS A 563 -14.23 8.40 -32.81
N PHE A 564 -14.29 7.14 -32.42
CA PHE A 564 -13.94 6.02 -33.30
C PHE A 564 -14.97 5.82 -34.42
N THR A 565 -16.26 5.97 -34.15
CA THR A 565 -17.31 5.89 -35.19
C THR A 565 -17.16 7.00 -36.22
N ALA A 566 -16.79 8.22 -35.79
CA ALA A 566 -16.53 9.34 -36.70
C ALA A 566 -15.32 9.08 -37.62
N LEU A 567 -14.36 8.25 -37.19
CA LEU A 567 -13.22 7.79 -38.00
C LEU A 567 -13.54 6.58 -38.87
N GLY A 568 -14.80 6.13 -38.90
CA GLY A 568 -15.22 4.96 -39.69
C GLY A 568 -14.69 3.63 -39.12
N ILE A 569 -14.33 3.58 -37.83
CA ILE A 569 -13.91 2.33 -37.18
C ILE A 569 -15.16 1.56 -36.74
N GLU A 570 -15.27 0.33 -37.18
CA GLU A 570 -16.31 -0.58 -36.81
C GLU A 570 -15.92 -1.47 -35.64
N LYS A 571 -16.87 -2.08 -34.96
CA LYS A 571 -16.60 -3.07 -33.92
C LYS A 571 -15.91 -4.29 -34.49
N ALA A 572 -15.02 -4.89 -33.71
CA ALA A 572 -14.34 -6.12 -34.09
C ALA A 572 -15.33 -7.29 -34.23
N ASP A 573 -15.13 -8.10 -35.25
CA ASP A 573 -15.82 -9.39 -35.36
C ASP A 573 -15.44 -10.33 -34.20
N PRO A 574 -16.32 -11.29 -33.85
CA PRO A 574 -15.97 -12.33 -32.91
C PRO A 574 -14.69 -13.08 -33.34
N MET A 575 -13.76 -13.22 -32.42
CA MET A 575 -12.51 -13.93 -32.71
C MET A 575 -12.78 -15.40 -33.07
N GLN A 576 -11.93 -15.97 -33.91
CA GLN A 576 -12.01 -17.37 -34.32
C GLN A 576 -10.65 -18.04 -34.29
N GLY A 577 -10.61 -19.35 -34.03
CA GLY A 577 -9.40 -20.15 -34.07
C GLY A 577 -8.91 -20.57 -32.68
N PHE A 578 -7.67 -21.06 -32.67
CA PHE A 578 -7.00 -21.54 -31.46
C PHE A 578 -5.96 -20.54 -30.99
N PHE A 579 -5.96 -20.27 -29.69
CA PHE A 579 -4.98 -19.44 -29.02
C PHE A 579 -4.32 -20.24 -27.89
N THR A 580 -3.01 -20.18 -27.80
CA THR A 580 -2.25 -20.89 -26.76
C THR A 580 -1.44 -19.91 -25.93
N TYR A 581 -1.57 -20.02 -24.63
CA TYR A 581 -0.87 -19.22 -23.63
C TYR A 581 0.04 -20.11 -22.82
N ASN A 582 1.24 -20.31 -23.34
CA ASN A 582 2.19 -21.29 -22.80
C ASN A 582 2.62 -20.95 -21.37
N HIS A 583 2.80 -19.66 -21.06
CA HIS A 583 3.13 -19.21 -19.71
C HIS A 583 2.00 -19.48 -18.74
N ALA A 584 0.75 -19.34 -19.17
CA ALA A 584 -0.43 -19.58 -18.35
C ALA A 584 -0.87 -21.05 -18.29
N ALA A 585 -0.27 -21.95 -19.05
CA ALA A 585 -0.78 -23.30 -19.26
C ALA A 585 -2.27 -23.31 -19.64
N GLN A 586 -2.64 -22.43 -20.58
CA GLN A 586 -4.02 -22.22 -21.03
C GLN A 586 -4.13 -22.34 -22.55
N GLY A 587 -5.17 -23.02 -23.01
CA GLY A 587 -5.58 -23.05 -24.40
C GLY A 587 -6.99 -22.49 -24.54
N VAL A 588 -7.26 -21.73 -25.60
CA VAL A 588 -8.56 -21.17 -25.90
C VAL A 588 -8.93 -21.47 -27.34
N PHE A 589 -10.11 -22.03 -27.55
CA PHE A 589 -10.72 -22.12 -28.88
C PHE A 589 -11.88 -21.10 -28.97
N ARG A 590 -11.87 -20.33 -30.05
CA ARG A 590 -12.91 -19.36 -30.36
C ARG A 590 -13.71 -19.82 -31.56
N GLY A 591 -15.01 -19.98 -31.38
CA GLY A 591 -15.96 -20.35 -32.42
C GLY A 591 -16.95 -19.21 -32.75
N GLY A 592 -16.46 -17.99 -32.89
CA GLY A 592 -17.30 -16.82 -33.03
C GLY A 592 -17.86 -16.37 -31.68
N GLU A 593 -19.17 -16.45 -31.49
CA GLU A 593 -19.82 -16.00 -30.26
C GLU A 593 -19.58 -16.89 -29.03
N TRP A 594 -19.03 -18.06 -29.21
CA TRP A 594 -18.71 -18.96 -28.10
C TRP A 594 -17.21 -19.27 -27.99
N MET A 595 -16.81 -19.69 -26.81
CA MET A 595 -15.42 -19.96 -26.44
C MET A 595 -15.31 -21.25 -25.64
N VAL A 596 -14.26 -22.03 -25.90
CA VAL A 596 -13.82 -23.10 -25.01
C VAL A 596 -12.50 -22.68 -24.37
N SER A 597 -12.44 -22.65 -23.04
CA SER A 597 -11.22 -22.43 -22.26
C SER A 597 -10.77 -23.74 -21.64
N LEU A 598 -9.51 -24.12 -21.88
CA LEU A 598 -8.83 -25.24 -21.25
C LEU A 598 -7.72 -24.69 -20.35
N LYS A 599 -7.76 -25.00 -19.05
CA LYS A 599 -6.73 -24.61 -18.09
C LYS A 599 -6.04 -25.84 -17.53
N GLY A 600 -4.71 -25.86 -17.69
CA GLY A 600 -3.83 -26.85 -17.09
C GLY A 600 -2.91 -26.24 -16.03
N PHE A 601 -1.94 -27.03 -15.58
CA PHE A 601 -0.86 -26.63 -14.69
C PHE A 601 0.36 -27.50 -14.93
N ASN A 602 1.49 -27.06 -14.42
CA ASN A 602 2.72 -27.85 -14.44
C ASN A 602 3.60 -27.49 -13.23
N ARG A 603 4.82 -28.04 -13.14
CA ARG A 603 5.72 -27.78 -12.00
C ARG A 603 6.21 -26.32 -11.89
N TYR A 604 6.04 -25.51 -12.92
CA TYR A 604 6.47 -24.10 -12.96
C TYR A 604 5.31 -23.13 -12.82
N VAL A 605 4.11 -23.53 -13.24
CA VAL A 605 2.91 -22.70 -13.23
C VAL A 605 1.81 -23.47 -12.51
N TRP A 606 1.44 -22.99 -11.35
CA TRP A 606 0.34 -23.55 -10.59
C TRP A 606 -1.01 -23.29 -11.27
N GLY A 607 -1.99 -24.08 -10.93
CA GLY A 607 -3.26 -24.04 -11.63
C GLY A 607 -4.16 -22.90 -11.19
N ALA A 608 -4.32 -22.72 -9.88
CA ALA A 608 -5.14 -21.67 -9.28
C ALA A 608 -4.62 -21.36 -7.89
N GLU A 609 -4.73 -20.10 -7.48
CA GLU A 609 -4.49 -19.70 -6.12
C GLU A 609 -5.57 -20.28 -5.21
N ILE A 610 -5.17 -20.90 -4.09
CA ILE A 610 -6.11 -21.45 -3.11
C ILE A 610 -6.26 -20.49 -1.95
N TYR A 611 -7.48 -20.01 -1.78
CA TYR A 611 -7.87 -19.18 -0.65
C TYR A 611 -8.96 -19.90 0.16
N TYR A 612 -8.63 -20.24 1.41
CA TYR A 612 -9.42 -21.19 2.21
C TYR A 612 -10.91 -20.83 2.31
N SER A 613 -11.24 -19.55 2.47
CA SER A 613 -12.62 -19.09 2.60
C SER A 613 -13.42 -19.12 1.31
N ASN A 614 -12.74 -19.06 0.14
CA ASN A 614 -13.41 -18.83 -1.14
C ASN A 614 -13.31 -20.01 -2.11
N ASN A 615 -12.14 -20.65 -2.22
CA ASN A 615 -11.91 -21.71 -3.20
C ASN A 615 -10.96 -22.80 -2.70
N ARG A 616 -11.11 -23.28 -1.49
CA ARG A 616 -10.25 -24.34 -0.93
C ARG A 616 -10.15 -25.62 -1.78
N TYR A 617 -11.04 -25.78 -2.77
CA TYR A 617 -11.00 -26.82 -3.79
C TYR A 617 -10.50 -26.28 -5.14
N GLY A 618 -9.79 -25.15 -5.15
CA GLY A 618 -9.32 -24.45 -6.35
C GLY A 618 -8.52 -25.28 -7.34
N ARG A 619 -7.85 -26.36 -6.87
CA ARG A 619 -7.19 -27.32 -7.77
C ARG A 619 -8.10 -27.85 -8.87
N TYR A 620 -9.39 -27.99 -8.63
CA TYR A 620 -10.34 -28.49 -9.62
C TYR A 620 -10.66 -27.48 -10.71
N GLN A 621 -10.39 -26.19 -10.48
CA GLN A 621 -10.54 -25.15 -11.51
C GLN A 621 -9.53 -25.28 -12.64
N SER A 622 -8.40 -25.94 -12.38
CA SER A 622 -7.24 -25.94 -13.27
C SER A 622 -6.68 -27.33 -13.61
N TYR A 623 -7.27 -28.42 -13.08
CA TYR A 623 -6.82 -29.77 -13.39
C TYR A 623 -7.37 -30.23 -14.75
N SER A 624 -6.84 -29.63 -15.83
CA SER A 624 -7.34 -29.81 -17.20
C SER A 624 -8.84 -29.47 -17.30
N SER A 625 -9.26 -28.44 -16.56
CA SER A 625 -10.66 -27.99 -16.62
C SER A 625 -10.98 -27.43 -17.98
N ILE A 626 -12.13 -27.84 -18.51
CA ILE A 626 -12.68 -27.33 -19.75
C ILE A 626 -13.95 -26.57 -19.41
N GLN A 627 -14.03 -25.34 -19.88
CA GLN A 627 -15.24 -24.54 -19.75
C GLN A 627 -15.66 -24.03 -21.13
N ILE A 628 -16.96 -24.12 -21.38
CA ILE A 628 -17.58 -23.55 -22.58
C ILE A 628 -18.34 -22.32 -22.13
N LEU A 629 -18.04 -21.18 -22.75
CA LEU A 629 -18.75 -19.92 -22.57
C LEU A 629 -19.51 -19.60 -23.85
N ASP A 630 -20.80 -19.38 -23.71
CA ASP A 630 -21.71 -19.01 -24.78
C ASP A 630 -22.18 -17.58 -24.56
N SER A 631 -22.13 -16.76 -25.58
CA SER A 631 -22.68 -15.37 -25.59
C SER A 631 -22.31 -14.53 -24.33
N GLY A 632 -21.07 -14.50 -23.92
CA GLY A 632 -20.49 -13.92 -22.69
C GLY A 632 -20.94 -12.56 -22.19
#